data_a8843c1c511d54dbea20d1332711e102
#
_entry.id   a8843c1c511d54dbea20d1332711e102
#
_cell.length_a   1.000
_cell.length_b   1.000
_cell.length_c   1.000
_cell.angle_alpha   90.00
_cell.angle_beta   90.00
_cell.angle_gamma   90.00
#
_symmetry.space_group_name_H-M   'P 1'
#
loop_
_entity.id
_entity.type
_entity.pdbx_description
1 polymer ?
#
loop_
_entity_poly.entity_id
_entity_poly.type
_entity_poly.pdbx_seq_one_letter_code
_entity_poly.pdbx_strand_id
1 'polypeptide(L)'
;EENINADVFGPLAFDNSVSKKSAAIKKIKNEVAGSADILLVPNVEAGNALVKMMIYFMGACAAGVVVGGKAPVVITSRSDESEARLASIAAAVVALEK
;
A
#
# COMPACT_ATOMS: atom_id res chain seq x y z
N GLU A 1 -18.04 -8.55 2.83
CA GLU A 1 -16.92 -9.47 3.22
C GLU A 1 -16.98 -10.80 2.47
N GLU A 2 -17.37 -10.74 1.21
CA GLU A 2 -17.56 -11.94 0.44
C GLU A 2 -16.25 -12.32 -0.24
N ASN A 3 -15.66 -13.46 0.19
CA ASN A 3 -14.66 -14.22 -0.55
C ASN A 3 -13.30 -13.56 -0.83
N ILE A 4 -12.82 -12.70 0.07
CA ILE A 4 -11.41 -12.31 0.04
C ILE A 4 -10.65 -13.31 0.91
N ASN A 5 -9.71 -14.04 0.32
CA ASN A 5 -8.82 -14.93 1.06
C ASN A 5 -7.73 -14.11 1.78
N ALA A 6 -8.18 -13.30 2.73
CA ALA A 6 -7.33 -12.40 3.51
C ALA A 6 -8.02 -12.03 4.82
N ASP A 7 -7.22 -11.79 5.85
CA ASP A 7 -7.69 -11.27 7.12
C ASP A 7 -7.83 -9.74 7.03
N VAL A 8 -9.01 -9.22 7.28
CA VAL A 8 -9.30 -7.79 7.18
C VAL A 8 -9.69 -7.26 8.56
N PHE A 9 -9.01 -6.23 9.01
CA PHE A 9 -9.29 -5.59 10.30
C PHE A 9 -9.07 -4.07 10.23
N GLY A 10 -9.94 -3.34 10.91
CA GLY A 10 -9.89 -1.89 11.01
C GLY A 10 -11.21 -1.30 11.53
N PRO A 11 -11.31 0.01 11.61
CA PRO A 11 -10.29 1.00 11.30
C PRO A 11 -9.12 0.98 12.30
N LEU A 12 -7.90 1.26 11.82
CA LEU A 12 -6.70 1.34 12.63
C LEU A 12 -5.96 2.65 12.34
N ALA A 13 -5.35 3.23 13.36
CA ALA A 13 -4.36 4.28 13.14
C ALA A 13 -3.13 3.67 12.45
N PHE A 14 -2.39 4.46 11.72
CA PHE A 14 -1.22 4.00 10.96
C PHE A 14 -0.22 3.24 11.83
N ASP A 15 0.13 3.79 13.00
CA ASP A 15 1.07 3.16 13.93
C ASP A 15 0.59 1.78 14.39
N ASN A 16 -0.70 1.63 14.64
CA ASN A 16 -1.30 0.36 15.09
C ASN A 16 -1.37 -0.68 13.96
N SER A 17 -1.30 -0.26 12.72
CA SER A 17 -1.29 -1.16 11.56
C SER A 17 0.08 -1.78 11.33
N VAL A 18 1.16 -1.04 11.63
CA VAL A 18 2.53 -1.44 11.26
C VAL A 18 3.45 -1.73 12.45
N SER A 19 3.03 -1.39 13.68
CA SER A 19 3.83 -1.57 14.89
C SER A 19 3.12 -2.46 15.92
N LYS A 20 3.66 -3.65 16.13
CA LYS A 20 3.17 -4.57 17.18
C LYS A 20 3.24 -3.94 18.57
N LYS A 21 4.29 -3.16 18.82
CA LYS A 21 4.47 -2.44 20.10
C LYS A 21 3.35 -1.42 20.30
N SER A 22 3.04 -0.63 19.28
CA SER A 22 1.97 0.36 19.35
C SER A 22 0.61 -0.29 19.55
N ALA A 23 0.31 -1.35 18.81
CA ALA A 23 -0.92 -2.12 18.95
C ALA A 23 -1.05 -2.71 20.37
N ALA A 24 0.05 -3.25 20.92
CA ALA A 24 0.06 -3.82 22.27
C ALA A 24 -0.19 -2.77 23.35
N ILE A 25 0.41 -1.58 23.23
CA ILE A 25 0.19 -0.47 24.18
C ILE A 25 -1.29 -0.07 24.22
N LYS A 26 -1.92 -0.04 23.07
CA LYS A 26 -3.35 0.28 22.94
C LYS A 26 -4.28 -0.92 23.17
N LYS A 27 -3.71 -2.07 23.54
CA LYS A 27 -4.44 -3.31 23.84
C LYS A 27 -5.34 -3.79 22.69
N ILE A 28 -4.89 -3.61 21.47
CA ILE A 28 -5.59 -4.09 20.29
C ILE A 28 -5.26 -5.57 20.09
N LYS A 29 -6.26 -6.43 20.29
CA LYS A 29 -6.12 -7.88 20.17
C LYS A 29 -6.62 -8.34 18.81
N ASN A 30 -5.80 -8.26 17.81
CA ASN A 30 -6.08 -8.80 16.47
C ASN A 30 -4.76 -9.10 15.77
N GLU A 31 -4.72 -10.19 15.02
CA GLU A 31 -3.49 -10.64 14.34
C GLU A 31 -3.01 -9.67 13.27
N VAL A 32 -3.91 -8.93 12.62
CA VAL A 32 -3.56 -7.94 11.60
C VAL A 32 -2.90 -6.71 12.23
N ALA A 33 -3.31 -6.32 13.44
CA ALA A 33 -2.76 -5.14 14.10
C ALA A 33 -1.25 -5.27 14.35
N GLY A 34 -0.49 -4.32 13.82
CA GLY A 34 0.96 -4.30 13.89
C GLY A 34 1.68 -5.17 12.86
N SER A 35 0.95 -5.86 11.97
CA SER A 35 1.50 -6.80 10.99
C SER A 35 0.81 -6.71 9.62
N ALA A 36 0.18 -5.59 9.31
CA ALA A 36 -0.55 -5.43 8.07
C ALA A 36 0.37 -5.52 6.84
N ASP A 37 0.00 -6.35 5.88
CA ASP A 37 0.67 -6.43 4.58
C ASP A 37 0.12 -5.41 3.59
N ILE A 38 -1.15 -5.05 3.74
CA ILE A 38 -1.84 -4.08 2.89
C ILE A 38 -2.50 -3.02 3.76
N LEU A 39 -2.27 -1.77 3.42
CA LEU A 39 -2.88 -0.61 4.08
C LEU A 39 -3.89 0.03 3.15
N LEU A 40 -5.18 -0.15 3.46
CA LEU A 40 -6.24 0.54 2.73
C LEU A 40 -6.43 1.93 3.33
N VAL A 41 -6.25 2.95 2.53
CA VAL A 41 -6.40 4.36 2.95
C VAL A 41 -7.80 4.89 2.59
N PRO A 42 -8.30 5.89 3.33
CA PRO A 42 -9.68 6.38 3.13
C PRO A 42 -9.89 7.15 1.83
N ASN A 43 -8.83 7.73 1.29
CA ASN A 43 -8.90 8.52 0.06
C ASN A 43 -7.51 8.61 -0.60
N VAL A 44 -7.50 9.09 -1.84
CA VAL A 44 -6.27 9.19 -2.64
C VAL A 44 -5.29 10.22 -2.05
N GLU A 45 -5.77 11.26 -1.42
CA GLU A 45 -4.94 12.29 -0.80
C GLU A 45 -4.10 11.72 0.34
N ALA A 46 -4.72 10.92 1.20
CA ALA A 46 -4.03 10.24 2.30
C ALA A 46 -2.98 9.26 1.79
N GLY A 47 -3.34 8.45 0.80
CA GLY A 47 -2.42 7.50 0.17
C GLY A 47 -1.26 8.19 -0.53
N ASN A 48 -1.53 9.24 -1.27
CA ASN A 48 -0.51 10.01 -1.96
C ASN A 48 0.49 10.65 -0.99
N ALA A 49 0.00 11.22 0.11
CA ALA A 49 0.87 11.80 1.15
C ALA A 49 1.79 10.75 1.78
N LEU A 50 1.26 9.57 2.13
CA LEU A 50 2.06 8.47 2.69
C LEU A 50 3.14 7.99 1.71
N VAL A 51 2.78 7.77 0.46
CA VAL A 51 3.72 7.32 -0.58
C VAL A 51 4.82 8.37 -0.82
N LYS A 52 4.45 9.64 -0.92
CA LYS A 52 5.42 10.73 -1.11
C LYS A 52 6.37 10.87 0.09
N MET A 53 5.88 10.71 1.31
CA MET A 53 6.73 10.70 2.50
C MET A 53 7.77 9.57 2.44
N MET A 54 7.36 8.38 2.07
CA MET A 54 8.28 7.24 1.95
C MET A 54 9.33 7.47 0.86
N ILE A 55 8.94 8.05 -0.27
CA ILE A 55 9.88 8.34 -1.37
C ILE A 55 10.89 9.41 -0.97
N TYR A 56 10.41 10.54 -0.48
CA TYR A 56 11.26 11.73 -0.25
C TYR A 56 12.04 11.69 1.05
N PHE A 57 11.51 11.08 2.11
CA PHE A 57 12.18 11.03 3.40
C PHE A 57 12.81 9.67 3.73
N MET A 58 12.37 8.60 3.12
CA MET A 58 12.84 7.26 3.41
C MET A 58 13.58 6.61 2.24
N GLY A 59 13.72 7.28 1.11
CA GLY A 59 14.41 6.75 -0.06
C GLY A 59 13.70 5.56 -0.71
N ALA A 60 12.39 5.42 -0.52
CA ALA A 60 11.64 4.31 -1.06
C ALA A 60 11.47 4.42 -2.59
N CYS A 61 11.47 3.27 -3.26
CA CYS A 61 11.03 3.15 -4.65
C CYS A 61 9.56 2.72 -4.65
N ALA A 62 8.70 3.54 -5.23
CA ALA A 62 7.27 3.23 -5.33
C ALA A 62 6.91 2.77 -6.74
N ALA A 63 6.19 1.66 -6.83
CA ALA A 63 5.58 1.18 -8.05
C ALA A 63 4.06 1.29 -7.92
N GLY A 64 3.41 1.96 -8.87
CA GLY A 64 1.97 2.15 -8.87
C GLY A 64 1.29 1.48 -10.05
N VAL A 65 0.24 0.73 -9.78
CA VAL A 65 -0.58 0.08 -10.80
C VAL A 65 -2.05 0.30 -10.46
N VAL A 66 -2.83 0.72 -11.44
CA VAL A 66 -4.28 0.81 -11.30
C VAL A 66 -4.88 -0.55 -11.63
N VAL A 67 -5.61 -1.10 -10.68
CA VAL A 67 -6.25 -2.42 -10.78
C VAL A 67 -7.78 -2.30 -10.81
N GLY A 68 -8.45 -3.39 -11.15
CA GLY A 68 -9.93 -3.44 -11.19
C GLY A 68 -10.51 -3.32 -12.58
N GLY A 69 -9.69 -3.06 -13.61
CA GLY A 69 -10.11 -3.08 -15.01
C GLY A 69 -9.75 -4.39 -15.69
N LYS A 70 -10.05 -4.50 -16.96
CA LYS A 70 -9.70 -5.68 -17.80
C LYS A 70 -8.20 -5.82 -18.04
N ALA A 71 -7.47 -4.74 -17.90
CA ALA A 71 -6.02 -4.70 -18.02
C ALA A 71 -5.44 -3.79 -16.94
N PRO A 72 -4.23 -4.05 -16.45
CA PRO A 72 -3.55 -3.14 -15.56
C PRO A 72 -3.21 -1.83 -16.29
N VAL A 73 -3.32 -0.71 -15.57
CA VAL A 73 -3.01 0.62 -16.09
C VAL A 73 -1.91 1.23 -15.26
N VAL A 74 -0.90 1.78 -15.91
CA VAL A 74 0.20 2.49 -15.26
C VAL A 74 0.08 3.98 -15.54
N ILE A 75 -0.05 4.78 -14.49
CA ILE A 75 -0.04 6.24 -14.57
C ILE A 75 1.10 6.72 -13.68
N THR A 76 2.13 7.27 -14.31
CA THR A 76 3.30 7.78 -13.61
C THR A 76 3.13 9.26 -13.26
N SER A 77 3.74 9.68 -12.15
CA SER A 77 3.85 11.10 -11.81
C SER A 77 4.92 11.76 -12.67
N ARG A 78 4.77 13.04 -12.96
CA ARG A 78 5.80 13.84 -13.65
C ARG A 78 7.11 13.92 -12.86
N SER A 79 7.02 13.79 -11.54
CA SER A 79 8.17 13.82 -10.64
C SER A 79 8.80 12.44 -10.39
N ASP A 80 8.26 11.36 -10.95
CA ASP A 80 8.81 10.03 -10.78
C ASP A 80 10.15 9.90 -11.51
N GLU A 81 11.11 9.29 -10.85
CA GLU A 81 12.38 8.90 -11.46
C GLU A 81 12.18 7.69 -12.38
N SER A 82 13.13 7.47 -13.28
CA SER A 82 13.09 6.37 -14.25
C SER A 82 12.98 5.00 -13.57
N GLU A 83 13.62 4.80 -12.42
CA GLU A 83 13.55 3.57 -11.65
C GLU A 83 12.12 3.26 -11.18
N ALA A 84 11.40 4.26 -10.66
CA ALA A 84 10.02 4.10 -10.23
C ALA A 84 9.08 3.83 -11.42
N ARG A 85 9.30 4.47 -12.55
CA ARG A 85 8.54 4.23 -13.78
C ARG A 85 8.74 2.80 -14.27
N LEU A 86 9.98 2.33 -14.29
CA LEU A 86 10.31 0.96 -14.69
C LEU A 86 9.69 -0.05 -13.72
N ALA A 87 9.77 0.21 -12.41
CA ALA A 87 9.16 -0.65 -11.40
C ALA A 87 7.64 -0.76 -11.57
N SER A 88 6.96 0.34 -11.90
CA SER A 88 5.52 0.34 -12.16
C SER A 88 5.15 -0.50 -13.38
N ILE A 89 5.91 -0.41 -14.46
CA ILE A 89 5.72 -1.23 -15.66
C ILE A 89 5.96 -2.70 -15.34
N ALA A 90 7.02 -3.02 -14.61
CA ALA A 90 7.34 -4.39 -14.21
C ALA A 90 6.24 -4.98 -13.32
N ALA A 91 5.71 -4.22 -12.37
CA ALA A 91 4.60 -4.65 -11.51
C ALA A 91 3.33 -4.93 -12.33
N ALA A 92 3.04 -4.10 -13.33
CA ALA A 92 1.90 -4.31 -14.23
C ALA A 92 2.03 -5.60 -15.04
N VAL A 93 3.24 -5.89 -15.54
CA VAL A 93 3.52 -7.14 -16.29
C VAL A 93 3.33 -8.36 -15.38
N VAL A 94 3.85 -8.32 -14.15
CA VAL A 94 3.65 -9.40 -13.18
C VAL A 94 2.17 -9.59 -12.85
N ALA A 95 1.41 -8.52 -12.71
CA ALA A 95 -0.03 -8.58 -12.46
C ALA A 95 -0.81 -9.23 -13.62
N LEU A 96 -0.33 -9.10 -14.85
CA LEU A 96 -0.95 -9.75 -16.03
C LEU A 96 -0.80 -11.28 -16.02
N GLU A 97 0.25 -11.81 -15.41
CA GLU A 97 0.54 -13.24 -15.38
C GLU A 97 -0.33 -14.02 -14.39
N LYS A 98 -1.13 -13.32 -13.64
CA LYS A 98 -2.08 -13.88 -12.66
C LYS A 98 -3.51 -13.66 -13.12
#